data_f5b2cf661d39646c5efe2f64301257fd
#
_entry.id   f5b2cf661d39646c5efe2f64301257fd
#
_cell.length_a   1.000
_cell.length_b   1.000
_cell.length_c   1.000
_cell.angle_alpha   90.00
_cell.angle_beta   90.00
_cell.angle_gamma   90.00
#
_symmetry.space_group_name_H-M   'P 1'
#
loop_
_entity.id
_entity.type
_entity.pdbx_description
1 polymer ?
#
loop_
_entity_poly.entity_id
_entity_poly.type
_entity_poly.pdbx_seq_one_letter_code
_entity_poly.pdbx_strand_id
1 'polypeptide(L)'
;MWEPAPPHNIIGGQIMTTTIRIFLCLLFNGATLCVSAAEFTVGEITVPRGEQISGFIMVPKGIDEGSKIPITVSHGASDGPVLALIAGIHGYEYPPITALQTVRAQIDPTTLSGTIIMVHIANMPSFLGRTIYYSPVDGKNLNRMYPGDPKGSLSQRIAHLLTTEVIDQADYLVDLHGGDGNEALRPYVYMPVTGDPDFDAKIEGLAVAFGLDHIVMDTAPQHASGPSLFTDQTALERGIPAITTETGQSGSNDPHWVGLAEQGVWNVLRHLDMIPEEEVANTGITWLSDYQVIKSPQSGIFRAVTKDGYTVTEGAVLGVLVDFFGNDLTTIRAPFSGVVNYVISTPPVSEGEPVAMISKIAFR
;
A
#
# COMPACT_ATOMS: atom_id res chain seq x y z
N MET A 1 -63.61 63.44 -33.85
CA MET A 1 -64.48 63.52 -35.07
C MET A 1 -64.81 62.12 -35.47
N TRP A 2 -65.88 61.72 -35.06
CA TRP A 2 -67.06 61.16 -35.73
C TRP A 2 -67.05 59.63 -35.89
N GLU A 3 -67.92 59.01 -35.10
CA GLU A 3 -68.68 57.78 -35.40
C GLU A 3 -69.46 57.84 -36.75
N PRO A 4 -69.93 56.72 -37.27
CA PRO A 4 -71.04 55.99 -36.63
C PRO A 4 -71.11 54.47 -36.87
N ALA A 5 -71.98 53.85 -36.05
CA ALA A 5 -72.47 52.45 -36.09
C ALA A 5 -73.74 52.35 -37.03
N PRO A 6 -74.50 51.22 -36.92
CA PRO A 6 -74.52 49.95 -37.58
C PRO A 6 -75.66 49.78 -38.58
N PRO A 7 -76.07 48.62 -39.08
CA PRO A 7 -77.18 47.81 -38.52
C PRO A 7 -77.27 46.28 -38.80
N HIS A 8 -77.90 45.60 -37.86
CA HIS A 8 -78.96 44.57 -37.84
C HIS A 8 -78.95 43.30 -38.73
N ASN A 9 -79.10 42.17 -37.97
CA ASN A 9 -80.02 41.00 -38.10
C ASN A 9 -79.88 40.04 -39.29
N ILE A 10 -79.80 38.73 -39.00
CA ILE A 10 -80.95 37.78 -38.96
C ILE A 10 -80.51 36.37 -38.51
N ILE A 11 -81.27 35.81 -37.64
CA ILE A 11 -81.55 34.53 -37.07
C ILE A 11 -81.23 33.31 -38.00
N GLY A 12 -80.53 32.31 -37.49
CA GLY A 12 -80.49 30.93 -38.02
C GLY A 12 -80.00 29.97 -36.94
N GLY A 13 -80.94 29.28 -36.32
CA GLY A 13 -80.60 28.29 -35.28
C GLY A 13 -79.92 27.05 -35.83
N GLN A 14 -78.91 26.65 -35.16
CA GLN A 14 -78.34 25.29 -35.32
C GLN A 14 -77.96 24.72 -33.96
N ILE A 15 -78.30 23.42 -33.89
CA ILE A 15 -78.30 22.50 -32.80
C ILE A 15 -76.89 22.38 -32.17
N MET A 16 -76.79 22.61 -30.84
CA MET A 16 -75.61 22.41 -30.04
C MET A 16 -75.43 20.92 -29.78
N THR A 17 -74.43 20.27 -30.44
CA THR A 17 -73.89 18.99 -30.02
C THR A 17 -72.72 19.26 -29.08
N THR A 18 -72.93 19.00 -27.80
CA THR A 18 -71.90 19.13 -26.74
C THR A 18 -70.96 17.92 -26.81
N THR A 19 -69.76 18.14 -27.37
CA THR A 19 -68.69 17.13 -27.32
C THR A 19 -67.92 17.29 -26.00
N ILE A 20 -68.17 16.41 -25.06
CA ILE A 20 -67.39 16.32 -23.82
C ILE A 20 -66.00 15.77 -24.18
N ARG A 21 -64.97 16.60 -24.17
CA ARG A 21 -63.57 16.12 -24.21
C ARG A 21 -63.15 15.77 -22.79
N ILE A 22 -63.08 14.47 -22.50
CA ILE A 22 -62.47 13.94 -21.29
C ILE A 22 -60.96 14.11 -21.43
N PHE A 23 -60.33 15.04 -20.69
CA PHE A 23 -58.91 15.13 -20.52
C PHE A 23 -58.49 14.08 -19.51
N LEU A 24 -57.95 12.93 -20.03
CA LEU A 24 -57.31 11.91 -19.19
C LEU A 24 -55.94 12.42 -18.78
N CYS A 25 -55.81 13.05 -17.59
CA CYS A 25 -54.55 13.35 -16.97
C CYS A 25 -53.90 12.00 -16.53
N LEU A 26 -53.02 11.45 -17.35
CA LEU A 26 -52.08 10.41 -16.93
C LEU A 26 -51.09 11.05 -15.96
N LEU A 27 -51.33 10.86 -14.67
CA LEU A 27 -50.32 11.08 -13.62
C LEU A 27 -49.25 9.99 -13.80
N PHE A 28 -48.15 10.33 -14.49
CA PHE A 28 -46.91 9.58 -14.42
C PHE A 28 -46.36 9.75 -12.98
N ASN A 29 -46.66 8.80 -12.10
CA ASN A 29 -45.91 8.60 -10.89
C ASN A 29 -44.52 8.08 -11.32
N GLY A 30 -43.60 8.98 -11.57
CA GLY A 30 -42.18 8.70 -11.67
C GLY A 30 -41.70 8.24 -10.30
N ALA A 31 -41.77 6.94 -10.02
CA ALA A 31 -40.98 6.38 -8.94
C ALA A 31 -39.51 6.58 -9.35
N THR A 32 -38.89 7.60 -8.81
CA THR A 32 -37.42 7.74 -8.82
C THR A 32 -36.94 6.53 -8.02
N LEU A 33 -36.52 5.48 -8.73
CA LEU A 33 -35.70 4.44 -8.14
C LEU A 33 -34.44 5.17 -7.66
N CYS A 34 -34.36 5.49 -6.37
CA CYS A 34 -33.11 5.75 -5.72
C CYS A 34 -32.30 4.43 -5.83
N VAL A 35 -31.53 4.29 -6.89
CA VAL A 35 -30.42 3.34 -6.88
C VAL A 35 -29.55 3.81 -5.75
N SER A 36 -29.57 3.12 -4.61
CA SER A 36 -28.59 3.32 -3.55
C SER A 36 -27.24 3.21 -4.25
N ALA A 37 -26.49 4.30 -4.28
CA ALA A 37 -25.12 4.26 -4.76
C ALA A 37 -24.42 3.15 -3.95
N ALA A 38 -23.73 2.23 -4.65
CA ALA A 38 -22.98 1.19 -3.95
C ALA A 38 -22.03 1.87 -2.97
N GLU A 39 -22.00 1.40 -1.74
CA GLU A 39 -21.13 1.91 -0.68
C GLU A 39 -20.01 0.91 -0.42
N PHE A 40 -18.81 1.39 -0.07
CA PHE A 40 -17.70 0.55 0.34
C PHE A 40 -17.36 0.84 1.80
N THR A 41 -17.21 -0.22 2.60
CA THR A 41 -17.01 -0.06 4.06
C THR A 41 -15.71 -0.72 4.51
N VAL A 42 -14.91 0.02 5.28
CA VAL A 42 -13.71 -0.48 5.97
C VAL A 42 -13.82 -0.10 7.44
N GLY A 43 -13.92 -1.09 8.32
CA GLY A 43 -14.22 -0.86 9.74
C GLY A 43 -15.55 -0.09 9.91
N GLU A 44 -15.49 1.09 10.54
CA GLU A 44 -16.65 1.96 10.73
C GLU A 44 -16.79 3.05 9.64
N ILE A 45 -15.93 3.03 8.62
CA ILE A 45 -15.90 4.06 7.57
C ILE A 45 -16.64 3.54 6.36
N THR A 46 -17.79 4.12 6.05
CA THR A 46 -18.59 3.84 4.85
C THR A 46 -18.46 4.97 3.86
N VAL A 47 -18.07 4.64 2.62
CA VAL A 47 -17.76 5.59 1.56
C VAL A 47 -18.69 5.40 0.38
N PRO A 48 -19.52 6.39 0.04
CA PRO A 48 -20.33 6.36 -1.16
C PRO A 48 -19.48 6.32 -2.43
N ARG A 49 -20.04 5.79 -3.50
CA ARG A 49 -19.40 5.76 -4.82
C ARG A 49 -19.06 7.18 -5.30
N GLY A 50 -17.85 7.36 -5.82
CA GLY A 50 -17.32 8.65 -6.29
C GLY A 50 -16.86 9.58 -5.16
N GLU A 51 -16.69 9.05 -3.94
CA GLU A 51 -16.25 9.82 -2.77
C GLU A 51 -14.94 9.28 -2.15
N GLN A 52 -14.32 10.13 -1.35
CA GLN A 52 -13.13 9.80 -0.57
C GLN A 52 -13.34 10.22 0.89
N ILE A 53 -13.18 9.30 1.82
CA ILE A 53 -13.32 9.56 3.26
C ILE A 53 -12.07 9.08 4.00
N SER A 54 -11.57 9.92 4.90
CA SER A 54 -10.48 9.58 5.82
C SER A 54 -11.00 9.41 7.23
N GLY A 55 -10.45 8.46 7.96
CA GLY A 55 -10.83 8.17 9.35
C GLY A 55 -9.83 7.25 10.04
N PHE A 56 -10.28 6.52 11.03
CA PHE A 56 -9.44 5.62 11.81
C PHE A 56 -10.12 4.26 11.98
N ILE A 57 -9.36 3.18 11.80
CA ILE A 57 -9.71 1.89 12.37
C ILE A 57 -9.26 1.93 13.85
N MET A 58 -10.19 1.75 14.76
CA MET A 58 -9.90 1.77 16.19
C MET A 58 -9.40 0.40 16.66
N VAL A 59 -8.19 0.37 17.24
CA VAL A 59 -7.65 -0.83 17.87
C VAL A 59 -8.05 -0.81 19.34
N PRO A 60 -8.97 -1.67 19.78
CA PRO A 60 -9.47 -1.63 21.14
C PRO A 60 -8.37 -1.95 22.16
N LYS A 61 -8.51 -1.43 23.38
CA LYS A 61 -7.69 -1.84 24.53
C LYS A 61 -7.88 -3.33 24.81
N GLY A 62 -6.78 -4.02 25.09
CA GLY A 62 -6.77 -5.44 25.43
C GLY A 62 -5.88 -5.69 26.65
N ILE A 63 -4.90 -6.59 26.50
CA ILE A 63 -3.89 -6.86 27.55
C ILE A 63 -2.93 -5.68 27.75
N ASP A 64 -2.84 -4.80 26.76
CA ASP A 64 -2.11 -3.53 26.75
C ASP A 64 -2.99 -2.41 26.17
N GLU A 65 -2.43 -1.20 26.01
CA GLU A 65 -3.18 -0.06 25.53
C GLU A 65 -3.72 -0.26 24.10
N GLY A 66 -4.82 0.43 23.79
CA GLY A 66 -5.36 0.52 22.44
C GLY A 66 -4.58 1.48 21.56
N SER A 67 -4.91 1.51 20.27
CA SER A 67 -4.34 2.42 19.28
C SER A 67 -5.39 2.80 18.24
N LYS A 68 -4.97 3.48 17.20
CA LYS A 68 -5.78 3.79 16.03
C LYS A 68 -4.92 3.77 14.78
N ILE A 69 -5.50 3.34 13.67
CA ILE A 69 -4.85 3.22 12.37
C ILE A 69 -5.48 4.26 11.44
N PRO A 70 -4.77 5.31 11.02
CA PRO A 70 -5.30 6.28 10.07
C PRO A 70 -5.40 5.67 8.68
N ILE A 71 -6.60 5.72 8.11
CA ILE A 71 -6.89 5.23 6.77
C ILE A 71 -7.62 6.26 5.93
N THR A 72 -7.50 6.12 4.62
CA THR A 72 -8.37 6.78 3.65
C THR A 72 -8.91 5.73 2.69
N VAL A 73 -10.20 5.79 2.41
CA VAL A 73 -10.83 4.98 1.37
C VAL A 73 -11.30 5.92 0.26
N SER A 74 -10.84 5.66 -0.97
CA SER A 74 -11.31 6.34 -2.18
C SER A 74 -12.12 5.33 -2.98
N HIS A 75 -13.45 5.46 -2.96
CA HIS A 75 -14.37 4.59 -3.69
C HIS A 75 -14.73 5.23 -5.01
N GLY A 76 -14.21 4.69 -6.10
CA GLY A 76 -14.33 5.23 -7.44
C GLY A 76 -15.77 5.26 -7.99
N ALA A 77 -16.01 6.16 -8.94
CA ALA A 77 -17.29 6.27 -9.62
C ALA A 77 -17.59 5.08 -10.55
N SER A 78 -16.56 4.34 -11.00
CA SER A 78 -16.66 3.16 -11.86
C SER A 78 -16.25 1.89 -11.14
N ASP A 79 -16.75 0.73 -11.62
CA ASP A 79 -16.33 -0.58 -11.14
C ASP A 79 -14.85 -0.82 -11.51
N GLY A 80 -14.16 -1.56 -10.68
CA GLY A 80 -12.74 -1.90 -10.85
C GLY A 80 -12.22 -2.67 -9.63
N PRO A 81 -10.92 -2.97 -9.57
CA PRO A 81 -10.33 -3.71 -8.48
C PRO A 81 -10.27 -2.91 -7.16
N VAL A 82 -10.12 -3.63 -6.06
CA VAL A 82 -9.79 -3.06 -4.75
C VAL A 82 -8.29 -3.19 -4.52
N LEU A 83 -7.61 -2.05 -4.43
CA LEU A 83 -6.18 -1.96 -4.14
C LEU A 83 -5.95 -1.55 -2.70
N ALA A 84 -5.28 -2.40 -1.92
CA ALA A 84 -4.78 -2.06 -0.59
C ALA A 84 -3.35 -1.53 -0.68
N LEU A 85 -3.11 -0.36 -0.10
CA LEU A 85 -1.81 0.28 0.06
C LEU A 85 -1.55 0.42 1.56
N ILE A 86 -0.53 -0.26 2.08
CA ILE A 86 -0.22 -0.26 3.51
C ILE A 86 1.16 0.35 3.72
N ALA A 87 1.24 1.42 4.54
CA ALA A 87 2.49 2.06 4.94
C ALA A 87 2.61 2.16 6.46
N GLY A 88 3.83 2.37 6.95
CA GLY A 88 4.08 2.60 8.36
C GLY A 88 3.90 1.36 9.24
N ILE A 89 4.15 0.17 8.70
CA ILE A 89 4.32 -1.08 9.47
C ILE A 89 5.47 -0.90 10.47
N HIS A 90 6.60 -0.36 9.99
CA HIS A 90 7.65 0.18 10.85
C HIS A 90 7.55 1.70 10.90
N GLY A 91 7.69 2.25 12.09
CA GLY A 91 7.36 3.66 12.36
C GLY A 91 8.40 4.68 11.83
N TYR A 92 9.58 4.23 11.45
CA TYR A 92 10.68 5.06 10.97
C TYR A 92 10.77 5.17 9.44
N GLU A 93 9.93 4.43 8.72
CA GLU A 93 9.91 4.36 7.26
C GLU A 93 9.00 5.47 6.71
N TYR A 94 9.47 6.72 6.76
CA TYR A 94 8.66 7.90 6.48
C TYR A 94 8.30 8.13 5.03
N PRO A 95 9.15 7.84 4.01
CA PRO A 95 8.84 8.19 2.63
C PRO A 95 7.53 7.62 2.11
N PRO A 96 7.20 6.31 2.27
CA PRO A 96 5.92 5.78 1.82
C PRO A 96 4.72 6.38 2.60
N ILE A 97 4.88 6.71 3.88
CA ILE A 97 3.84 7.39 4.66
C ILE A 97 3.50 8.75 4.03
N THR A 98 4.53 9.53 3.72
CA THR A 98 4.38 10.86 3.10
C THR A 98 3.85 10.75 1.67
N ALA A 99 4.31 9.76 0.90
CA ALA A 99 3.84 9.50 -0.45
C ALA A 99 2.33 9.22 -0.48
N LEU A 100 1.82 8.36 0.41
CA LEU A 100 0.38 8.09 0.48
C LEU A 100 -0.44 9.32 0.87
N GLN A 101 0.10 10.24 1.67
CA GLN A 101 -0.57 11.51 1.98
C GLN A 101 -0.67 12.39 0.72
N THR A 102 0.38 12.41 -0.11
CA THR A 102 0.40 13.16 -1.37
C THR A 102 -0.54 12.55 -2.40
N VAL A 103 -0.49 11.24 -2.60
CA VAL A 103 -1.41 10.51 -3.50
C VAL A 103 -2.86 10.74 -3.09
N ARG A 104 -3.17 10.60 -1.80
CA ARG A 104 -4.52 10.87 -1.26
C ARG A 104 -5.03 12.26 -1.65
N ALA A 105 -4.18 13.28 -1.60
CA ALA A 105 -4.57 14.64 -1.91
C ALA A 105 -4.81 14.90 -3.41
N GLN A 106 -4.30 14.04 -4.28
CA GLN A 106 -4.37 14.18 -5.74
C GLN A 106 -5.39 13.24 -6.39
N ILE A 107 -5.81 12.16 -5.72
CA ILE A 107 -6.83 11.23 -6.23
C ILE A 107 -8.16 11.97 -6.38
N ASP A 108 -8.74 11.85 -7.58
CA ASP A 108 -10.13 12.26 -7.86
C ASP A 108 -11.01 10.99 -7.92
N PRO A 109 -11.82 10.73 -6.90
CA PRO A 109 -12.68 9.54 -6.87
C PRO A 109 -13.75 9.55 -7.96
N THR A 110 -14.05 10.70 -8.57
CA THR A 110 -15.03 10.78 -9.65
C THR A 110 -14.53 10.23 -10.98
N THR A 111 -13.21 10.11 -11.14
CA THR A 111 -12.55 9.52 -12.33
C THR A 111 -11.93 8.16 -12.04
N LEU A 112 -11.90 7.74 -10.78
CA LEU A 112 -11.31 6.48 -10.34
C LEU A 112 -12.20 5.29 -10.72
N SER A 113 -11.58 4.20 -11.17
CA SER A 113 -12.19 2.87 -11.30
C SER A 113 -11.76 1.99 -10.15
N GLY A 114 -12.73 1.31 -9.50
CA GLY A 114 -12.46 0.47 -8.33
C GLY A 114 -12.32 1.25 -7.02
N THR A 115 -11.60 0.68 -6.06
CA THR A 115 -11.45 1.24 -4.72
C THR A 115 -9.99 1.21 -4.28
N ILE A 116 -9.52 2.27 -3.64
CA ILE A 116 -8.20 2.31 -2.99
C ILE A 116 -8.41 2.40 -1.49
N ILE A 117 -7.82 1.45 -0.75
CA ILE A 117 -7.72 1.49 0.71
C ILE A 117 -6.29 1.90 1.06
N MET A 118 -6.09 3.12 1.58
CA MET A 118 -4.78 3.63 1.98
C MET A 118 -4.64 3.58 3.49
N VAL A 119 -3.81 2.68 4.00
CA VAL A 119 -3.36 2.68 5.39
C VAL A 119 -2.13 3.56 5.49
N HIS A 120 -2.29 4.76 6.06
CA HIS A 120 -1.21 5.74 6.12
C HIS A 120 -0.11 5.38 7.12
N ILE A 121 -0.51 4.90 8.30
CA ILE A 121 0.42 4.51 9.36
C ILE A 121 -0.19 3.31 10.09
N ALA A 122 0.29 2.12 9.77
CA ALA A 122 -0.19 0.88 10.39
C ALA A 122 0.15 0.83 11.89
N ASN A 123 1.35 1.30 12.28
CA ASN A 123 1.88 1.23 13.64
C ASN A 123 2.10 2.62 14.24
N MET A 124 1.00 3.27 14.64
CA MET A 124 1.05 4.60 15.25
C MET A 124 1.98 4.72 16.47
N PRO A 125 2.07 3.75 17.40
CA PRO A 125 3.02 3.83 18.51
C PRO A 125 4.48 3.85 18.05
N SER A 126 4.86 3.05 17.07
CA SER A 126 6.22 3.04 16.51
C SER A 126 6.54 4.34 15.79
N PHE A 127 5.60 4.88 15.03
CA PHE A 127 5.75 6.15 14.33
C PHE A 127 5.98 7.31 15.32
N LEU A 128 5.09 7.46 16.31
CA LEU A 128 5.21 8.53 17.32
C LEU A 128 6.40 8.33 18.24
N GLY A 129 6.75 7.08 18.55
CA GLY A 129 7.88 6.69 19.37
C GLY A 129 9.23 6.82 18.64
N ARG A 130 9.21 6.89 17.31
CA ARG A 130 10.43 6.82 16.48
C ARG A 130 11.26 5.60 16.84
N THR A 131 10.64 4.42 16.77
CA THR A 131 11.29 3.15 17.12
C THR A 131 11.59 2.34 15.86
N ILE A 132 12.80 1.77 15.81
CA ILE A 132 13.25 0.91 14.73
C ILE A 132 12.61 -0.47 14.91
N TYR A 133 11.94 -1.00 13.89
CA TYR A 133 11.29 -2.31 13.78
C TYR A 133 10.22 -2.64 14.85
N TYR A 134 10.48 -2.31 16.12
CA TYR A 134 9.69 -2.83 17.23
C TYR A 134 8.74 -1.79 17.83
N SER A 135 7.52 -2.22 18.11
CA SER A 135 6.56 -1.39 18.82
C SER A 135 7.03 -1.11 20.26
N PRO A 136 7.00 0.16 20.72
CA PRO A 136 7.39 0.51 22.08
C PRO A 136 6.38 0.03 23.14
N VAL A 137 5.21 -0.46 22.72
CA VAL A 137 4.15 -0.92 23.64
C VAL A 137 4.35 -2.37 24.03
N ASP A 138 4.64 -3.25 23.08
CA ASP A 138 4.72 -4.70 23.30
C ASP A 138 6.05 -5.33 22.87
N GLY A 139 6.99 -4.52 22.37
CA GLY A 139 8.32 -4.98 21.93
C GLY A 139 8.30 -5.92 20.72
N LYS A 140 7.20 -5.93 19.95
CA LYS A 140 7.05 -6.84 18.81
C LYS A 140 7.25 -6.09 17.48
N ASN A 141 7.79 -6.80 16.48
CA ASN A 141 7.79 -6.35 15.10
C ASN A 141 6.41 -6.67 14.49
N LEU A 142 5.69 -5.63 14.06
CA LEU A 142 4.34 -5.80 13.50
C LEU A 142 4.36 -6.72 12.28
N ASN A 143 5.39 -6.60 11.41
CA ASN A 143 5.56 -7.46 10.24
C ASN A 143 6.06 -8.89 10.58
N ARG A 144 5.77 -9.36 11.78
CA ARG A 144 5.96 -10.75 12.24
C ARG A 144 4.73 -11.25 13.01
N MET A 145 3.63 -10.45 12.97
CA MET A 145 2.45 -10.73 13.77
C MET A 145 1.23 -11.16 12.96
N TYR A 146 1.32 -11.10 11.63
CA TYR A 146 0.19 -11.47 10.75
C TYR A 146 -0.09 -12.98 10.73
N PRO A 147 -1.35 -13.40 10.60
CA PRO A 147 -2.57 -12.60 10.39
C PRO A 147 -3.14 -11.94 11.66
N GLY A 148 -2.46 -12.03 12.79
CA GLY A 148 -2.83 -11.40 14.04
C GLY A 148 -3.71 -12.25 14.96
N ASP A 149 -3.97 -11.69 16.16
CA ASP A 149 -4.87 -12.26 17.18
C ASP A 149 -5.66 -11.12 17.84
N PRO A 150 -7.01 -11.14 17.78
CA PRO A 150 -7.84 -10.08 18.36
C PRO A 150 -7.75 -10.01 19.88
N LYS A 151 -7.24 -11.06 20.54
CA LYS A 151 -7.04 -11.14 21.99
C LYS A 151 -5.58 -10.98 22.41
N GLY A 152 -4.69 -10.82 21.45
CA GLY A 152 -3.24 -10.71 21.65
C GLY A 152 -2.79 -9.33 22.10
N SER A 153 -1.47 -9.12 22.04
CA SER A 153 -0.84 -7.83 22.31
C SER A 153 -1.20 -6.79 21.22
N LEU A 154 -0.84 -5.54 21.42
CA LEU A 154 -1.21 -4.46 20.49
C LEU A 154 -0.83 -4.78 19.05
N SER A 155 0.42 -5.20 18.78
CA SER A 155 0.85 -5.54 17.41
C SER A 155 0.04 -6.69 16.81
N GLN A 156 -0.35 -7.68 17.60
CA GLN A 156 -1.21 -8.78 17.14
C GLN A 156 -2.64 -8.30 16.83
N ARG A 157 -3.19 -7.38 17.61
CA ARG A 157 -4.52 -6.79 17.35
C ARG A 157 -4.50 -5.87 16.13
N ILE A 158 -3.42 -5.10 15.93
CA ILE A 158 -3.22 -4.30 14.72
C ILE A 158 -3.19 -5.22 13.49
N ALA A 159 -2.34 -6.25 13.51
CA ALA A 159 -2.23 -7.21 12.40
C ALA A 159 -3.58 -7.88 12.10
N HIS A 160 -4.35 -8.26 13.13
CA HIS A 160 -5.68 -8.84 12.96
C HIS A 160 -6.65 -7.88 12.26
N LEU A 161 -6.72 -6.62 12.71
CA LEU A 161 -7.61 -5.64 12.09
C LEU A 161 -7.19 -5.29 10.66
N LEU A 162 -5.89 -5.16 10.39
CA LEU A 162 -5.41 -4.96 9.02
C LEU A 162 -5.73 -6.16 8.13
N THR A 163 -5.65 -7.37 8.67
CA THR A 163 -6.03 -8.57 7.94
C THR A 163 -7.51 -8.59 7.60
N THR A 164 -8.39 -8.40 8.60
CA THR A 164 -9.85 -8.58 8.43
C THR A 164 -10.54 -7.39 7.78
N GLU A 165 -10.06 -6.17 8.02
CA GLU A 165 -10.72 -4.95 7.54
C GLU A 165 -10.11 -4.41 6.24
N VAL A 166 -8.86 -4.82 5.91
CA VAL A 166 -8.15 -4.28 4.75
C VAL A 166 -7.76 -5.39 3.78
N ILE A 167 -6.95 -6.37 4.20
CA ILE A 167 -6.41 -7.40 3.31
C ILE A 167 -7.53 -8.29 2.76
N ASP A 168 -8.44 -8.76 3.61
CA ASP A 168 -9.55 -9.65 3.21
C ASP A 168 -10.52 -9.01 2.20
N GLN A 169 -10.44 -7.70 1.97
CA GLN A 169 -11.26 -6.97 1.00
C GLN A 169 -10.53 -6.62 -0.30
N ALA A 170 -9.22 -6.86 -0.37
CA ALA A 170 -8.39 -6.43 -1.50
C ALA A 170 -8.33 -7.46 -2.62
N ASP A 171 -8.26 -6.98 -3.87
CA ASP A 171 -7.89 -7.77 -5.05
C ASP A 171 -6.38 -7.73 -5.32
N TYR A 172 -5.70 -6.66 -4.87
CA TYR A 172 -4.24 -6.45 -4.97
C TYR A 172 -3.73 -5.73 -3.73
N LEU A 173 -2.47 -5.99 -3.38
CA LEU A 173 -1.83 -5.36 -2.23
C LEU A 173 -0.42 -4.87 -2.56
N VAL A 174 -0.09 -3.65 -2.09
CA VAL A 174 1.28 -3.15 -2.04
C VAL A 174 1.61 -2.81 -0.59
N ASP A 175 2.56 -3.55 -0.01
CA ASP A 175 3.15 -3.27 1.31
C ASP A 175 4.32 -2.30 1.13
N LEU A 176 4.14 -1.06 1.62
CA LEU A 176 5.02 0.05 1.34
C LEU A 176 5.99 0.26 2.50
N HIS A 177 7.23 -0.17 2.32
CA HIS A 177 8.34 -0.04 3.25
C HIS A 177 9.42 0.91 2.75
N GLY A 178 10.42 1.13 3.56
CA GLY A 178 11.66 1.85 3.25
C GLY A 178 12.73 1.50 4.26
N GLY A 179 13.98 1.90 4.03
CA GLY A 179 15.05 1.66 5.00
C GLY A 179 14.73 2.31 6.34
N ASP A 180 14.66 1.48 7.38
CA ASP A 180 14.39 1.91 8.75
C ASP A 180 15.51 2.84 9.26
N GLY A 181 15.39 3.37 10.46
CA GLY A 181 16.30 4.37 11.02
C GLY A 181 17.79 4.02 11.02
N ASN A 182 18.12 2.75 10.87
CA ASN A 182 19.49 2.23 10.83
C ASN A 182 19.92 1.64 9.47
N GLU A 183 19.11 1.70 8.42
CA GLU A 183 19.40 1.06 7.14
C GLU A 183 19.71 2.07 6.03
N ALA A 184 20.95 2.04 5.51
CA ALA A 184 21.27 2.61 4.21
C ALA A 184 20.84 1.58 3.16
N LEU A 185 19.83 1.92 2.37
CA LEU A 185 19.11 0.98 1.51
C LEU A 185 19.02 1.53 0.09
N ARG A 186 19.36 0.68 -0.90
CA ARG A 186 19.00 0.94 -2.29
C ARG A 186 17.53 0.56 -2.50
N PRO A 187 16.70 1.43 -3.11
CA PRO A 187 15.31 1.08 -3.41
C PRO A 187 15.16 -0.17 -4.26
N TYR A 188 14.25 -1.05 -3.88
CA TYR A 188 13.91 -2.28 -4.62
C TYR A 188 12.50 -2.76 -4.31
N VAL A 189 12.02 -3.73 -5.10
CA VAL A 189 10.77 -4.44 -4.87
C VAL A 189 11.08 -5.88 -4.49
N TYR A 190 10.47 -6.40 -3.42
CA TYR A 190 10.33 -7.84 -3.22
C TYR A 190 9.16 -8.35 -4.04
N MET A 191 9.43 -9.30 -4.91
CA MET A 191 8.47 -9.98 -5.77
C MET A 191 8.40 -11.44 -5.34
N PRO A 192 7.38 -11.84 -4.57
CA PRO A 192 7.17 -13.24 -4.23
C PRO A 192 6.99 -14.12 -5.47
N VAL A 193 7.55 -15.33 -5.45
CA VAL A 193 7.40 -16.34 -6.49
C VAL A 193 6.73 -17.56 -5.86
N THR A 194 5.49 -17.83 -6.23
CA THR A 194 4.65 -18.88 -5.64
C THR A 194 4.79 -20.22 -6.35
N GLY A 195 5.17 -20.18 -7.62
CA GLY A 195 5.23 -21.34 -8.52
C GLY A 195 3.93 -21.58 -9.29
N ASP A 196 2.90 -20.77 -9.11
CA ASP A 196 1.73 -20.70 -9.99
C ASP A 196 1.97 -19.64 -11.08
N PRO A 197 2.16 -20.03 -12.36
CA PRO A 197 2.57 -19.08 -13.40
C PRO A 197 1.57 -17.94 -13.64
N ASP A 198 0.26 -18.20 -13.53
CA ASP A 198 -0.77 -17.20 -13.78
C ASP A 198 -0.85 -16.20 -12.61
N PHE A 199 -0.63 -16.69 -11.40
CA PHE A 199 -0.59 -15.84 -10.21
C PHE A 199 0.72 -15.05 -10.14
N ASP A 200 1.85 -15.70 -10.41
CA ASP A 200 3.17 -15.07 -10.46
C ASP A 200 3.24 -13.97 -11.53
N ALA A 201 2.55 -14.14 -12.67
CA ALA A 201 2.47 -13.11 -13.71
C ALA A 201 1.76 -11.83 -13.22
N LYS A 202 0.75 -11.95 -12.36
CA LYS A 202 0.07 -10.79 -11.75
C LYS A 202 0.99 -10.08 -10.75
N ILE A 203 1.72 -10.83 -9.93
CA ILE A 203 2.70 -10.29 -8.98
C ILE A 203 3.82 -9.58 -9.73
N GLU A 204 4.35 -10.20 -10.80
CA GLU A 204 5.38 -9.61 -11.65
C GLU A 204 4.88 -8.31 -12.31
N GLY A 205 3.63 -8.30 -12.80
CA GLY A 205 3.01 -7.11 -13.35
C GLY A 205 3.04 -5.94 -12.35
N LEU A 206 2.64 -6.16 -11.10
CA LEU A 206 2.72 -5.15 -10.04
C LEU A 206 4.15 -4.70 -9.78
N ALA A 207 5.09 -5.66 -9.66
CA ALA A 207 6.49 -5.38 -9.34
C ALA A 207 7.18 -4.54 -10.43
N VAL A 208 6.95 -4.88 -11.70
CA VAL A 208 7.48 -4.15 -12.85
C VAL A 208 6.82 -2.77 -12.96
N ALA A 209 5.50 -2.71 -12.80
CA ALA A 209 4.74 -1.47 -12.87
C ALA A 209 5.17 -0.47 -11.80
N PHE A 210 5.47 -0.89 -10.58
CA PHE A 210 5.89 0.02 -9.51
C PHE A 210 7.08 0.90 -9.94
N GLY A 211 7.98 0.39 -10.77
CA GLY A 211 8.93 1.21 -11.51
C GLY A 211 10.30 1.38 -10.87
N LEU A 212 10.63 0.65 -9.80
CA LEU A 212 12.00 0.58 -9.28
C LEU A 212 12.89 -0.27 -10.20
N ASP A 213 14.17 0.05 -10.25
CA ASP A 213 15.13 -0.58 -11.15
C ASP A 213 15.76 -1.88 -10.59
N HIS A 214 15.43 -2.27 -9.37
CA HIS A 214 15.84 -3.53 -8.75
C HIS A 214 14.62 -4.30 -8.27
N ILE A 215 14.51 -5.56 -8.69
CA ILE A 215 13.44 -6.48 -8.26
C ILE A 215 14.09 -7.73 -7.69
N VAL A 216 13.81 -8.02 -6.42
CA VAL A 216 14.24 -9.23 -5.73
C VAL A 216 13.16 -10.30 -5.89
N MET A 217 13.45 -11.33 -6.67
CA MET A 217 12.59 -12.51 -6.78
C MET A 217 12.72 -13.31 -5.47
N ASP A 218 11.70 -13.23 -4.63
CA ASP A 218 11.66 -13.98 -3.37
C ASP A 218 11.08 -15.36 -3.59
N THR A 219 11.97 -16.34 -3.71
CA THR A 219 11.65 -17.76 -3.87
C THR A 219 11.67 -18.52 -2.53
N ALA A 220 11.84 -17.81 -1.40
CA ALA A 220 11.79 -18.45 -0.09
C ALA A 220 10.45 -19.18 0.06
N PRO A 221 10.42 -20.35 0.73
CA PRO A 221 9.18 -21.09 0.92
C PRO A 221 8.18 -20.21 1.69
N GLN A 222 7.28 -19.57 0.96
CA GLN A 222 6.21 -18.74 1.52
C GLN A 222 5.28 -19.57 2.42
N HIS A 223 5.36 -20.90 2.33
CA HIS A 223 4.49 -21.87 2.99
C HIS A 223 5.25 -22.85 3.89
N ALA A 224 6.30 -22.41 4.56
CA ALA A 224 6.81 -23.20 5.68
C ALA A 224 5.65 -23.32 6.69
N SER A 225 5.12 -24.54 6.81
CA SER A 225 3.98 -24.95 7.65
C SER A 225 3.79 -24.11 8.91
N GLY A 226 2.94 -23.07 8.82
CA GLY A 226 2.64 -22.16 9.92
C GLY A 226 1.78 -20.97 9.44
N PRO A 227 1.19 -20.18 10.33
CA PRO A 227 0.50 -18.96 9.94
C PRO A 227 1.48 -18.00 9.26
N SER A 228 0.99 -17.24 8.29
CA SER A 228 1.74 -16.15 7.68
C SER A 228 2.27 -15.21 8.75
N LEU A 229 3.46 -14.66 8.56
CA LEU A 229 4.06 -13.72 9.51
C LEU A 229 4.11 -12.29 8.97
N PHE A 230 4.09 -12.16 7.65
CA PHE A 230 4.24 -10.89 6.94
C PHE A 230 2.93 -10.45 6.28
N THR A 231 2.84 -9.17 5.99
CA THR A 231 1.67 -8.55 5.34
C THR A 231 1.41 -9.16 3.96
N ASP A 232 2.43 -9.19 3.10
CA ASP A 232 2.36 -9.74 1.75
C ASP A 232 2.04 -11.24 1.73
N GLN A 233 2.69 -12.05 2.58
CA GLN A 233 2.38 -13.47 2.72
C GLN A 233 0.92 -13.70 3.12
N THR A 234 0.39 -12.86 4.00
CA THR A 234 -1.01 -12.92 4.42
C THR A 234 -1.97 -12.68 3.26
N ALA A 235 -1.62 -11.78 2.34
CA ALA A 235 -2.36 -11.54 1.10
C ALA A 235 -2.23 -12.73 0.14
N LEU A 236 -1.02 -13.25 -0.10
CA LEU A 236 -0.78 -14.39 -0.98
C LEU A 236 -1.55 -15.65 -0.55
N GLU A 237 -1.59 -15.95 0.76
CA GLU A 237 -2.38 -17.08 1.30
C GLU A 237 -3.89 -16.95 1.04
N ARG A 238 -4.36 -15.75 0.73
CA ARG A 238 -5.74 -15.43 0.34
C ARG A 238 -5.97 -15.37 -1.15
N GLY A 239 -4.93 -15.67 -1.95
CA GLY A 239 -4.99 -15.57 -3.40
C GLY A 239 -4.97 -14.13 -3.91
N ILE A 240 -4.44 -13.19 -3.12
CA ILE A 240 -4.32 -11.77 -3.45
C ILE A 240 -2.88 -11.50 -3.90
N PRO A 241 -2.65 -11.12 -5.18
CA PRO A 241 -1.33 -10.72 -5.65
C PRO A 241 -0.79 -9.55 -4.83
N ALA A 242 0.43 -9.71 -4.31
CA ALA A 242 1.05 -8.74 -3.41
C ALA A 242 2.54 -8.56 -3.69
N ILE A 243 3.03 -7.34 -3.48
CA ILE A 243 4.44 -6.99 -3.49
C ILE A 243 4.79 -6.19 -2.24
N THR A 244 6.06 -6.28 -1.83
CA THR A 244 6.62 -5.37 -0.82
C THR A 244 7.65 -4.46 -1.48
N THR A 245 7.58 -3.16 -1.21
CA THR A 245 8.47 -2.17 -1.80
C THR A 245 9.33 -1.53 -0.74
N GLU A 246 10.57 -1.20 -1.08
CA GLU A 246 11.52 -0.54 -0.21
C GLU A 246 11.93 0.79 -0.82
N THR A 247 11.44 1.91 -0.28
CA THR A 247 11.74 3.27 -0.75
C THR A 247 12.17 4.16 0.38
N GLY A 248 13.40 4.66 0.32
CA GLY A 248 13.98 5.48 1.38
C GLY A 248 15.05 4.78 2.18
N GLN A 249 15.73 5.51 3.05
CA GLN A 249 16.84 5.00 3.84
C GLN A 249 17.06 5.81 5.12
N SER A 250 17.59 5.14 6.15
CA SER A 250 18.11 5.76 7.39
C SER A 250 17.10 6.69 8.08
N GLY A 251 15.79 6.35 8.02
CA GLY A 251 14.73 7.17 8.60
C GLY A 251 14.63 8.58 7.99
N SER A 252 15.09 8.76 6.77
CA SER A 252 15.01 10.04 6.05
C SER A 252 13.64 10.23 5.42
N ASN A 253 13.12 11.45 5.44
CA ASN A 253 11.93 11.85 4.66
C ASN A 253 12.34 12.76 3.49
N ASP A 254 13.43 12.41 2.81
CA ASP A 254 13.92 13.18 1.66
C ASP A 254 12.90 13.14 0.52
N PRO A 255 12.60 14.30 -0.12
CA PRO A 255 11.64 14.38 -1.24
C PRO A 255 11.94 13.41 -2.40
N HIS A 256 13.19 13.05 -2.62
CA HIS A 256 13.57 12.08 -3.65
C HIS A 256 12.96 10.70 -3.36
N TRP A 257 13.08 10.20 -2.13
CA TRP A 257 12.53 8.91 -1.73
C TRP A 257 11.00 8.92 -1.68
N VAL A 258 10.42 10.02 -1.20
CA VAL A 258 8.96 10.24 -1.24
C VAL A 258 8.46 10.18 -2.67
N GLY A 259 9.15 10.86 -3.60
CA GLY A 259 8.80 10.87 -5.03
C GLY A 259 8.87 9.49 -5.68
N LEU A 260 9.83 8.62 -5.31
CA LEU A 260 9.89 7.25 -5.80
C LEU A 260 8.68 6.42 -5.35
N ALA A 261 8.31 6.50 -4.07
CA ALA A 261 7.14 5.80 -3.54
C ALA A 261 5.84 6.32 -4.16
N GLU A 262 5.69 7.65 -4.28
CA GLU A 262 4.54 8.30 -4.92
C GLU A 262 4.39 7.86 -6.37
N GLN A 263 5.47 7.94 -7.16
CA GLN A 263 5.46 7.53 -8.57
C GLN A 263 5.13 6.04 -8.71
N GLY A 264 5.65 5.20 -7.83
CA GLY A 264 5.35 3.77 -7.81
C GLY A 264 3.86 3.50 -7.60
N VAL A 265 3.22 4.18 -6.67
CA VAL A 265 1.77 4.05 -6.45
C VAL A 265 0.98 4.49 -7.68
N TRP A 266 1.33 5.64 -8.29
CA TRP A 266 0.68 6.10 -9.53
C TRP A 266 0.84 5.10 -10.68
N ASN A 267 2.00 4.49 -10.81
CA ASN A 267 2.26 3.48 -11.84
C ASN A 267 1.41 2.22 -11.63
N VAL A 268 1.26 1.75 -10.38
CA VAL A 268 0.37 0.62 -10.05
C VAL A 268 -1.08 0.94 -10.40
N LEU A 269 -1.55 2.16 -10.10
CA LEU A 269 -2.91 2.59 -10.47
C LEU A 269 -3.14 2.56 -11.98
N ARG A 270 -2.14 2.96 -12.79
CA ARG A 270 -2.19 2.85 -14.26
C ARG A 270 -2.21 1.41 -14.73
N HIS A 271 -1.33 0.58 -14.19
CA HIS A 271 -1.23 -0.85 -14.52
C HIS A 271 -2.53 -1.61 -14.25
N LEU A 272 -3.25 -1.24 -13.20
CA LEU A 272 -4.53 -1.85 -12.85
C LEU A 272 -5.74 -1.18 -13.52
N ASP A 273 -5.53 -0.27 -14.49
CA ASP A 273 -6.57 0.49 -15.19
C ASP A 273 -7.51 1.25 -14.21
N MET A 274 -6.99 1.64 -13.05
CA MET A 274 -7.77 2.36 -12.05
C MET A 274 -7.89 3.85 -12.34
N ILE A 275 -6.98 4.41 -13.13
CA ILE A 275 -6.96 5.81 -13.59
C ILE A 275 -6.78 5.86 -15.11
N PRO A 276 -7.23 6.94 -15.79
CA PRO A 276 -7.29 6.98 -17.25
C PRO A 276 -5.93 7.15 -17.96
N GLU A 277 -4.84 7.41 -17.23
CA GLU A 277 -3.51 7.58 -17.81
C GLU A 277 -2.88 6.25 -18.24
N GLU A 278 -2.12 6.27 -19.32
CA GLU A 278 -1.44 5.08 -19.83
C GLU A 278 -0.31 4.59 -18.91
N GLU A 279 -0.10 3.27 -18.91
CA GLU A 279 1.00 2.63 -18.19
C GLU A 279 2.35 3.12 -18.70
N VAL A 280 3.28 3.35 -17.77
CA VAL A 280 4.66 3.75 -18.08
C VAL A 280 5.55 2.52 -18.07
N ALA A 281 6.13 2.19 -19.22
CA ALA A 281 7.02 1.04 -19.33
C ALA A 281 8.27 1.21 -18.46
N ASN A 282 8.53 0.25 -17.56
CA ASN A 282 9.77 0.16 -16.81
C ASN A 282 10.79 -0.64 -17.62
N THR A 283 11.93 -0.01 -17.94
CA THR A 283 13.03 -0.62 -18.71
C THR A 283 14.32 -0.57 -17.91
N GLY A 284 15.20 -1.56 -18.08
CA GLY A 284 16.50 -1.58 -17.41
C GLY A 284 16.46 -2.18 -16.00
N ILE A 285 15.54 -3.12 -15.77
CA ILE A 285 15.40 -3.81 -14.48
C ILE A 285 16.60 -4.72 -14.23
N THR A 286 17.20 -4.58 -13.06
CA THR A 286 18.14 -5.55 -12.49
C THR A 286 17.37 -6.58 -11.67
N TRP A 287 17.27 -7.79 -12.19
CA TRP A 287 16.65 -8.91 -11.50
C TRP A 287 17.63 -9.49 -10.47
N LEU A 288 17.16 -9.68 -9.26
CA LEU A 288 17.92 -10.23 -8.14
C LEU A 288 17.25 -11.51 -7.65
N SER A 289 18.07 -12.44 -7.13
CA SER A 289 17.62 -13.71 -6.57
C SER A 289 18.49 -14.12 -5.38
N ASP A 290 18.14 -15.20 -4.70
CA ASP A 290 18.96 -15.85 -3.67
C ASP A 290 19.61 -14.86 -2.70
N TYR A 291 18.81 -14.03 -2.08
CA TYR A 291 19.34 -13.04 -1.13
C TYR A 291 19.71 -13.69 0.22
N GLN A 292 20.66 -13.07 0.89
CA GLN A 292 21.03 -13.43 2.25
C GLN A 292 21.13 -12.20 3.14
N VAL A 293 20.39 -12.24 4.24
CA VAL A 293 20.54 -11.31 5.35
C VAL A 293 21.71 -11.76 6.23
N ILE A 294 22.73 -10.93 6.31
CA ILE A 294 23.95 -11.18 7.08
C ILE A 294 23.75 -10.59 8.47
N LYS A 295 23.95 -11.43 9.48
CA LYS A 295 23.74 -11.06 10.88
C LYS A 295 25.06 -10.90 11.61
N SER A 296 25.08 -10.00 12.61
CA SER A 296 26.23 -9.86 13.49
C SER A 296 26.40 -11.09 14.39
N PRO A 297 27.59 -11.67 14.46
CA PRO A 297 27.85 -12.83 15.33
C PRO A 297 27.96 -12.49 16.81
N GLN A 298 28.06 -11.21 17.16
CA GLN A 298 28.16 -10.72 18.54
C GLN A 298 27.81 -9.23 18.62
N SER A 299 27.51 -8.72 19.81
CA SER A 299 27.24 -7.31 20.01
C SER A 299 28.53 -6.47 19.93
N GLY A 300 28.43 -5.24 19.40
CA GLY A 300 29.56 -4.35 19.26
C GLY A 300 29.25 -3.10 18.45
N ILE A 301 30.25 -2.56 17.80
CA ILE A 301 30.19 -1.40 16.93
C ILE A 301 30.54 -1.85 15.52
N PHE A 302 29.58 -1.77 14.60
CA PHE A 302 29.80 -2.11 13.20
C PHE A 302 30.30 -0.90 12.41
N ARG A 303 31.41 -1.08 11.71
CA ARG A 303 32.02 -0.10 10.81
C ARG A 303 31.86 -0.61 9.38
N ALA A 304 30.81 -0.16 8.69
CA ALA A 304 30.59 -0.48 7.30
C ALA A 304 31.70 0.07 6.40
N VAL A 305 32.19 -0.71 5.44
CA VAL A 305 33.12 -0.29 4.39
C VAL A 305 32.53 -0.41 2.99
N THR A 306 31.36 -1.06 2.88
CA THR A 306 30.53 -1.10 1.67
C THR A 306 29.40 -0.08 1.74
N LYS A 307 28.66 0.06 0.64
CA LYS A 307 27.45 0.89 0.55
C LYS A 307 26.34 0.11 -0.14
N ASP A 308 25.12 0.53 0.13
CA ASP A 308 23.93 0.12 -0.63
C ASP A 308 24.10 0.34 -2.13
N GLY A 309 23.57 -0.56 -2.94
CA GLY A 309 23.68 -0.54 -4.39
C GLY A 309 25.04 -0.96 -4.96
N TYR A 310 26.08 -1.17 -4.14
CA TYR A 310 27.38 -1.63 -4.65
C TYR A 310 27.32 -3.12 -5.02
N THR A 311 27.97 -3.44 -6.14
CA THR A 311 28.27 -4.84 -6.50
C THR A 311 29.52 -5.28 -5.76
N VAL A 312 29.46 -6.42 -5.10
CA VAL A 312 30.56 -7.04 -4.36
C VAL A 312 30.86 -8.43 -4.88
N THR A 313 32.11 -8.85 -4.74
CA THR A 313 32.52 -10.25 -5.01
C THR A 313 32.46 -11.07 -3.73
N GLU A 314 32.32 -12.39 -3.87
CA GLU A 314 32.43 -13.33 -2.74
C GLU A 314 33.70 -13.06 -1.93
N GLY A 315 33.55 -13.04 -0.60
CA GLY A 315 34.66 -12.77 0.33
C GLY A 315 35.01 -11.28 0.50
N ALA A 316 34.42 -10.37 -0.30
CA ALA A 316 34.64 -8.93 -0.13
C ALA A 316 34.26 -8.47 1.30
N VAL A 317 35.02 -7.55 1.86
CA VAL A 317 34.75 -7.00 3.20
C VAL A 317 33.56 -6.07 3.12
N LEU A 318 32.54 -6.32 3.92
CA LEU A 318 31.34 -5.47 4.06
C LEU A 318 31.51 -4.47 5.21
N GLY A 319 32.22 -4.90 6.25
CA GLY A 319 32.49 -4.08 7.41
C GLY A 319 33.34 -4.82 8.45
N VAL A 320 33.72 -4.10 9.49
CA VAL A 320 34.46 -4.64 10.64
C VAL A 320 33.62 -4.41 11.89
N LEU A 321 33.43 -5.44 12.67
CA LEU A 321 32.87 -5.36 14.00
C LEU A 321 33.99 -5.13 15.00
N VAL A 322 33.85 -4.11 15.84
CA VAL A 322 34.81 -3.78 16.89
C VAL A 322 34.12 -3.79 18.26
N ASP A 323 34.92 -3.99 19.32
CA ASP A 323 34.41 -3.87 20.68
C ASP A 323 34.16 -2.40 21.08
N PHE A 324 33.66 -2.18 22.29
CA PHE A 324 33.36 -0.83 22.80
C PHE A 324 34.59 0.02 23.10
N PHE A 325 35.79 -0.54 22.95
CA PHE A 325 37.05 0.13 23.07
C PHE A 325 37.76 0.40 21.72
N GLY A 326 37.15 -0.16 20.61
CA GLY A 326 37.64 0.01 19.24
C GLY A 326 38.59 -1.07 18.76
N ASN A 327 38.76 -2.16 19.52
CA ASN A 327 39.55 -3.33 19.07
C ASN A 327 38.75 -4.18 18.11
N ASP A 328 39.39 -4.69 17.06
CA ASP A 328 38.78 -5.54 16.06
C ASP A 328 38.31 -6.86 16.69
N LEU A 329 37.03 -7.20 16.48
CA LEU A 329 36.43 -8.45 16.91
C LEU A 329 36.33 -9.43 15.74
N THR A 330 35.73 -8.99 14.63
CA THR A 330 35.60 -9.82 13.43
C THR A 330 35.34 -8.99 12.18
N THR A 331 35.68 -9.57 11.04
CA THR A 331 35.41 -9.00 9.72
C THR A 331 34.18 -9.66 9.10
N ILE A 332 33.17 -8.87 8.76
CA ILE A 332 31.96 -9.32 8.05
C ILE A 332 32.24 -9.27 6.55
N ARG A 333 31.97 -10.40 5.86
CA ARG A 333 32.27 -10.57 4.44
C ARG A 333 31.04 -10.99 3.65
N ALA A 334 31.05 -10.69 2.35
CA ALA A 334 30.05 -11.13 1.40
C ALA A 334 30.09 -12.67 1.25
N PRO A 335 28.95 -13.35 1.42
CA PRO A 335 28.89 -14.82 1.31
C PRO A 335 28.96 -15.30 -0.15
N PHE A 336 28.65 -14.43 -1.10
CA PHE A 336 28.70 -14.65 -2.55
C PHE A 336 28.80 -13.29 -3.28
N SER A 337 29.03 -13.33 -4.58
CA SER A 337 29.04 -12.13 -5.43
C SER A 337 27.62 -11.67 -5.72
N GLY A 338 27.35 -10.37 -5.59
CA GLY A 338 26.01 -9.82 -5.77
C GLY A 338 25.90 -8.32 -5.50
N VAL A 339 24.68 -7.82 -5.38
CA VAL A 339 24.38 -6.43 -5.05
C VAL A 339 24.06 -6.30 -3.56
N VAL A 340 24.60 -5.28 -2.91
CA VAL A 340 24.27 -4.91 -1.53
C VAL A 340 22.92 -4.19 -1.55
N ASN A 341 21.86 -4.84 -1.09
CA ASN A 341 20.52 -4.25 -1.00
C ASN A 341 20.47 -3.19 0.09
N TYR A 342 20.97 -3.54 1.27
CA TYR A 342 21.17 -2.58 2.36
C TYR A 342 22.41 -2.94 3.20
N VAL A 343 22.89 -1.95 3.93
CA VAL A 343 23.87 -2.07 4.99
C VAL A 343 23.47 -1.14 6.14
N ILE A 344 23.70 -1.54 7.39
CA ILE A 344 23.36 -0.66 8.51
C ILE A 344 24.25 0.59 8.50
N SER A 345 23.62 1.74 8.69
CA SER A 345 24.26 3.08 8.69
C SER A 345 24.59 3.58 10.10
N THR A 346 24.04 2.93 11.12
CA THR A 346 24.28 3.28 12.53
C THR A 346 25.27 2.33 13.17
N PRO A 347 26.18 2.82 14.05
CA PRO A 347 27.26 2.00 14.56
C PRO A 347 26.87 0.84 15.51
N PRO A 348 25.88 0.99 16.43
CA PRO A 348 25.59 -0.06 17.40
C PRO A 348 24.92 -1.25 16.72
N VAL A 349 25.31 -2.44 17.13
CA VAL A 349 24.68 -3.69 16.71
C VAL A 349 24.69 -4.70 17.84
N SER A 350 23.57 -5.44 18.00
CA SER A 350 23.44 -6.55 18.91
C SER A 350 23.76 -7.89 18.20
N GLU A 351 24.13 -8.89 18.96
CA GLU A 351 24.26 -10.25 18.45
C GLU A 351 22.96 -10.71 17.76
N GLY A 352 23.07 -11.26 16.56
CA GLY A 352 21.95 -11.73 15.75
C GLY A 352 21.21 -10.65 14.96
N GLU A 353 21.51 -9.35 15.17
CA GLU A 353 20.92 -8.28 14.36
C GLU A 353 21.44 -8.29 12.91
N PRO A 354 20.59 -7.98 11.92
CA PRO A 354 20.99 -7.77 10.54
C PRO A 354 22.01 -6.64 10.41
N VAL A 355 23.07 -6.85 9.62
CA VAL A 355 24.06 -5.82 9.31
C VAL A 355 24.13 -5.46 7.84
N ALA A 356 23.70 -6.37 6.96
CA ALA A 356 23.61 -6.16 5.52
C ALA A 356 22.72 -7.22 4.88
N MET A 357 22.23 -6.93 3.68
CA MET A 357 21.60 -7.90 2.78
C MET A 357 22.29 -7.85 1.43
N ILE A 358 22.57 -9.01 0.86
CA ILE A 358 23.13 -9.15 -0.48
C ILE A 358 22.25 -10.08 -1.29
N SER A 359 21.99 -9.72 -2.54
CA SER A 359 21.26 -10.53 -3.53
C SER A 359 22.14 -10.85 -4.72
N LYS A 360 22.01 -12.06 -5.27
CA LYS A 360 22.64 -12.43 -6.54
C LYS A 360 21.96 -11.72 -7.71
N ILE A 361 22.73 -11.34 -8.72
CA ILE A 361 22.17 -10.84 -9.99
C ILE A 361 21.67 -12.06 -10.77
N ALA A 362 20.40 -12.03 -11.15
CA ALA A 362 19.78 -13.03 -12.00
C ALA A 362 19.76 -12.54 -13.47
N PHE A 363 19.96 -13.47 -14.37
CA PHE A 363 19.80 -13.24 -15.81
C PHE A 363 18.45 -13.83 -16.26
N ARG A 364 17.59 -13.00 -16.85
CA ARG A 364 16.29 -13.39 -17.41
C ARG A 364 16.29 -13.22 -18.91
#